data_b466cfa88006df45df59d2720db941c9
#
_entry.id   b466cfa88006df45df59d2720db941c9
#
_cell.length_a   1.000
_cell.length_b   1.000
_cell.length_c   1.000
_cell.angle_alpha   90.00
_cell.angle_beta   90.00
_cell.angle_gamma   90.00
#
_symmetry.space_group_name_H-M   'P 1'
#
loop_
_entity.id
_entity.type
_entity.pdbx_description
1 polymer ?
#
loop_
_entity_poly.entity_id
_entity_poly.type
_entity_poly.pdbx_seq_one_letter_code
_entity_poly.pdbx_strand_id
1 'polypeptide(L)'
;MSLLSKLFGPPVPNIDAATLQAKLTEKPRPLVLDVREPSEYAAGHIAGSTLLPLHQLSGRMSELPRDREIICVCASGSRSSSAARQLTGAGFTVLNLSGGMSWWMHAGLPVKKGASK
;
A
#
# COMPACT_ATOMS: atom_id res chain seq x y z
N MET A 1 -5.71 25.87 3.17
CA MET A 1 -5.69 24.48 3.69
C MET A 1 -6.96 24.24 4.49
N SER A 2 -7.62 23.11 4.25
CA SER A 2 -8.86 22.78 4.97
C SER A 2 -8.59 22.41 6.41
N LEU A 3 -9.62 22.51 7.26
CA LEU A 3 -9.54 22.08 8.64
C LEU A 3 -9.23 20.58 8.74
N LEU A 4 -9.79 19.77 7.82
CA LEU A 4 -9.54 18.34 7.78
C LEU A 4 -8.06 18.02 7.55
N SER A 5 -7.39 18.76 6.66
CA SER A 5 -5.96 18.58 6.41
C SER A 5 -5.11 18.86 7.64
N LYS A 6 -5.53 19.81 8.48
CA LYS A 6 -4.83 20.12 9.74
C LYS A 6 -5.00 19.01 10.77
N LEU A 7 -6.19 18.37 10.81
CA LEU A 7 -6.51 17.34 11.80
C LEU A 7 -5.99 15.95 11.40
N PHE A 8 -6.04 15.62 10.11
CA PHE A 8 -5.77 14.27 9.61
C PHE A 8 -4.58 14.19 8.66
N GLY A 9 -3.84 15.30 8.51
CA GLY A 9 -2.72 15.39 7.60
C GLY A 9 -3.16 15.64 6.15
N PRO A 10 -2.21 15.70 5.21
CA PRO A 10 -2.51 15.94 3.81
C PRO A 10 -3.32 14.79 3.20
N PRO A 11 -4.18 15.06 2.21
CA PRO A 11 -4.90 14.01 1.52
C PRO A 11 -3.94 13.09 0.79
N VAL A 12 -4.26 11.79 0.77
CA VAL A 12 -3.47 10.79 0.07
C VAL A 12 -4.17 10.43 -1.22
N PRO A 13 -3.50 10.53 -2.37
CA PRO A 13 -4.11 10.13 -3.63
C PRO A 13 -4.32 8.62 -3.69
N ASN A 14 -5.35 8.22 -4.42
CA ASN A 14 -5.68 6.82 -4.64
C ASN A 14 -5.22 6.37 -6.02
N ILE A 15 -5.03 5.08 -6.16
CA ILE A 15 -4.76 4.43 -7.44
C ILE A 15 -5.71 3.22 -7.54
N ASP A 16 -6.26 2.97 -8.71
CA ASP A 16 -7.09 1.78 -8.91
C ASP A 16 -6.25 0.55 -9.30
N ALA A 17 -6.89 -0.63 -9.25
CA ALA A 17 -6.19 -1.88 -9.49
C ALA A 17 -5.58 -1.98 -10.89
N ALA A 18 -6.31 -1.55 -11.92
CA ALA A 18 -5.83 -1.60 -13.30
C ALA A 18 -4.61 -0.70 -13.50
N THR A 19 -4.66 0.50 -12.94
CA THR A 19 -3.54 1.45 -13.03
C THR A 19 -2.32 0.93 -12.27
N LEU A 20 -2.53 0.35 -11.08
CA LEU A 20 -1.42 -0.26 -10.34
C LEU A 20 -0.80 -1.40 -11.12
N GLN A 21 -1.61 -2.27 -11.72
CA GLN A 21 -1.08 -3.38 -12.50
C GLN A 21 -0.17 -2.88 -13.64
N ALA A 22 -0.58 -1.83 -14.32
CA ALA A 22 0.23 -1.22 -15.37
C ALA A 22 1.55 -0.67 -14.81
N LYS A 23 1.49 0.00 -13.66
CA LYS A 23 2.69 0.55 -13.01
C LYS A 23 3.69 -0.52 -12.59
N LEU A 24 3.23 -1.71 -12.28
CA LEU A 24 4.12 -2.80 -11.84
C LEU A 24 5.06 -3.29 -12.93
N THR A 25 4.80 -2.95 -14.19
CA THR A 25 5.69 -3.26 -15.31
C THR A 25 6.64 -2.12 -15.65
N GLU A 26 6.49 -0.96 -15.02
CA GLU A 26 7.33 0.20 -15.24
C GLU A 26 8.65 0.13 -14.47
N LYS A 27 9.62 0.95 -14.88
CA LYS A 27 10.90 1.11 -14.19
C LYS A 27 11.19 2.59 -13.94
N PRO A 28 11.47 2.97 -12.70
CA PRO A 28 11.56 2.09 -11.53
C PRO A 28 10.18 1.59 -11.10
N ARG A 29 10.13 0.35 -10.64
CA ARG A 29 8.90 -0.25 -10.13
C ARG A 29 8.56 0.37 -8.77
N PRO A 30 7.31 0.75 -8.51
CA PRO A 30 6.92 1.21 -7.19
C PRO A 30 7.02 0.10 -6.15
N LEU A 31 7.23 0.45 -4.90
CA LEU A 31 7.17 -0.50 -3.80
C LEU A 31 5.71 -0.70 -3.41
N VAL A 32 5.22 -1.92 -3.50
CA VAL A 32 3.90 -2.27 -2.99
C VAL A 32 4.04 -2.69 -1.53
N LEU A 33 3.44 -1.93 -0.64
CA LEU A 33 3.51 -2.15 0.81
C LEU A 33 2.18 -2.72 1.31
N ASP A 34 2.18 -4.01 1.64
CA ASP A 34 1.00 -4.69 2.15
C ASP A 34 0.99 -4.58 3.68
N VAL A 35 0.00 -3.87 4.21
CA VAL A 35 -0.09 -3.58 5.65
C VAL A 35 -1.08 -4.49 6.38
N ARG A 36 -1.45 -5.61 5.74
CA ARG A 36 -2.33 -6.62 6.33
C ARG A 36 -1.54 -7.50 7.30
N GLU A 37 -2.23 -8.47 7.91
CA GLU A 37 -1.60 -9.45 8.76
C GLU A 37 -0.95 -10.57 7.94
N PRO A 38 0.06 -11.28 8.50
CA PRO A 38 0.76 -12.34 7.78
C PRO A 38 -0.16 -13.43 7.19
N SER A 39 -1.23 -13.79 7.89
CA SER A 39 -2.19 -14.78 7.40
C SER A 39 -2.94 -14.31 6.15
N GLU A 40 -3.32 -13.04 6.12
CA GLU A 40 -3.97 -12.44 4.95
C GLU A 40 -2.99 -12.42 3.75
N TYR A 41 -1.77 -12.02 4.01
CA TYR A 41 -0.71 -11.96 2.99
C TYR A 41 -0.46 -13.36 2.39
N ALA A 42 -0.31 -14.36 3.25
CA ALA A 42 -0.06 -15.74 2.80
C ALA A 42 -1.21 -16.31 1.98
N ALA A 43 -2.44 -15.89 2.24
CA ALA A 43 -3.63 -16.34 1.49
C ALA A 43 -3.67 -15.78 0.07
N GLY A 44 -2.99 -14.69 -0.19
CA GLY A 44 -2.90 -14.10 -1.52
C GLY A 44 -2.42 -12.65 -1.46
N HIS A 45 -1.38 -12.33 -2.20
CA HIS A 45 -0.80 -10.98 -2.23
C HIS A 45 -0.27 -10.65 -3.62
N ILE A 46 0.00 -9.39 -3.86
CA ILE A 46 0.61 -8.93 -5.11
C ILE A 46 2.07 -9.40 -5.13
N ALA A 47 2.48 -10.09 -6.18
CA ALA A 47 3.84 -10.59 -6.31
C ALA A 47 4.86 -9.45 -6.22
N GLY A 48 5.90 -9.64 -5.41
CA GLY A 48 6.92 -8.63 -5.19
C GLY A 48 6.56 -7.59 -4.14
N SER A 49 5.35 -7.67 -3.54
CA SER A 49 4.99 -6.76 -2.45
C SER A 49 5.74 -7.10 -1.17
N THR A 50 5.91 -6.09 -0.33
CA THR A 50 6.56 -6.24 0.98
C THR A 50 5.49 -6.20 2.06
N LEU A 51 5.49 -7.20 2.93
CA LEU A 51 4.59 -7.24 4.09
C LEU A 51 5.16 -6.41 5.23
N LEU A 52 4.36 -5.46 5.71
CA LEU A 52 4.68 -4.69 6.91
C LEU A 52 3.36 -4.36 7.60
N PRO A 53 2.91 -5.20 8.55
CA PRO A 53 1.61 -4.98 9.20
C PRO A 53 1.47 -3.58 9.78
N LEU A 54 0.26 -3.02 9.70
CA LEU A 54 0.00 -1.64 10.10
C LEU A 54 0.49 -1.34 11.52
N HIS A 55 0.29 -2.26 12.46
CA HIS A 55 0.70 -2.04 13.86
C HIS A 55 2.22 -1.99 14.06
N GLN A 56 3.00 -2.42 13.08
CA GLN A 56 4.46 -2.37 13.12
C GLN A 56 5.04 -1.17 12.35
N LEU A 57 4.19 -0.46 11.61
CA LEU A 57 4.66 0.56 10.65
C LEU A 57 5.48 1.66 11.32
N SER A 58 4.98 2.25 12.40
CA SER A 58 5.66 3.39 13.03
C SER A 58 7.06 3.02 13.54
N GLY A 59 7.25 1.79 14.01
CA GLY A 59 8.54 1.32 14.51
C GLY A 59 9.51 0.86 13.43
N ARG A 60 9.02 0.67 12.19
CA ARG A 60 9.82 0.12 11.09
C ARG A 60 9.84 1.00 9.86
N MET A 61 9.33 2.21 9.97
CA MET A 61 9.23 3.16 8.86
C MET A 61 10.60 3.46 8.24
N SER A 62 11.65 3.46 9.06
CA SER A 62 13.02 3.70 8.61
C SER A 62 13.56 2.63 7.66
N GLU A 63 12.93 1.46 7.59
CA GLU A 63 13.31 0.39 6.66
C GLU A 63 12.83 0.65 5.23
N LEU A 64 11.96 1.64 5.03
CA LEU A 64 11.34 1.90 3.74
C LEU A 64 12.16 2.90 2.91
N PRO A 65 12.19 2.70 1.57
CA PRO A 65 12.92 3.63 0.69
C PRO A 65 12.19 4.95 0.55
N ARG A 66 12.95 6.05 0.55
CA ARG A 66 12.40 7.40 0.36
C ARG A 66 12.47 7.87 -1.08
N ASP A 67 13.18 7.15 -1.93
CA ASP A 67 13.41 7.49 -3.33
C ASP A 67 12.52 6.69 -4.29
N ARG A 68 11.56 5.94 -3.76
CA ARG A 68 10.59 5.17 -4.55
C ARG A 68 9.18 5.54 -4.15
N GLU A 69 8.29 5.52 -5.13
CA GLU A 69 6.86 5.62 -4.87
C GLU A 69 6.39 4.37 -4.13
N ILE A 70 5.60 4.55 -3.08
CA ILE A 70 5.06 3.47 -2.26
C ILE A 70 3.55 3.38 -2.51
N ILE A 71 3.06 2.17 -2.78
CA ILE A 71 1.63 1.91 -2.93
C ILE A 71 1.18 1.08 -1.73
N CYS A 72 0.40 1.67 -0.84
CA CYS A 72 -0.12 0.98 0.33
C CYS A 72 -1.34 0.14 -0.02
N VAL A 73 -1.37 -1.09 0.48
CA VAL A 73 -2.42 -2.06 0.16
C VAL A 73 -2.91 -2.73 1.44
N CYS A 74 -4.23 -2.87 1.58
CA CYS A 74 -4.84 -3.74 2.59
C CYS A 74 -6.03 -4.49 1.98
N ALA A 75 -6.91 -5.04 2.79
CA ALA A 75 -8.04 -5.82 2.27
C ALA A 75 -9.07 -4.94 1.54
N SER A 76 -9.45 -3.81 2.13
CA SER A 76 -10.53 -2.94 1.63
C SER A 76 -10.09 -1.52 1.33
N GLY A 77 -8.90 -1.12 1.74
CA GLY A 77 -8.38 0.24 1.54
C GLY A 77 -8.34 1.10 2.80
N SER A 78 -8.95 0.68 3.92
CA SER A 78 -9.01 1.52 5.13
C SER A 78 -7.71 1.51 5.94
N ARG A 79 -7.16 0.33 6.22
CA ARG A 79 -5.87 0.21 6.93
C ARG A 79 -4.74 0.83 6.12
N SER A 80 -4.74 0.59 4.81
CA SER A 80 -3.73 1.14 3.91
C SER A 80 -3.85 2.66 3.77
N SER A 81 -5.06 3.20 3.86
CA SER A 81 -5.27 4.65 3.88
C SER A 81 -4.62 5.27 5.12
N SER A 82 -4.77 4.62 6.28
CA SER A 82 -4.10 5.06 7.52
C SER A 82 -2.57 5.00 7.38
N ALA A 83 -2.05 3.89 6.85
CA ALA A 83 -0.63 3.74 6.60
C ALA A 83 -0.10 4.82 5.65
N ALA A 84 -0.84 5.08 4.58
CA ALA A 84 -0.45 6.08 3.59
C ALA A 84 -0.40 7.49 4.19
N ARG A 85 -1.34 7.83 5.08
CA ARG A 85 -1.31 9.12 5.77
C ARG A 85 -0.10 9.25 6.67
N GLN A 86 0.24 8.20 7.42
CA GLN A 86 1.42 8.20 8.29
C GLN A 86 2.69 8.39 7.47
N LEU A 87 2.82 7.66 6.38
CA LEU A 87 4.01 7.74 5.52
C LEU A 87 4.12 9.09 4.82
N THR A 88 3.01 9.61 4.31
CA THR A 88 2.99 10.94 3.69
C THR A 88 3.42 12.00 4.68
N GLY A 89 2.94 11.93 5.92
CA GLY A 89 3.35 12.84 6.98
C GLY A 89 4.83 12.74 7.33
N ALA A 90 5.44 11.59 7.08
CA ALA A 90 6.88 11.37 7.31
C ALA A 90 7.74 11.68 6.07
N GLY A 91 7.16 12.19 4.99
CA GLY A 91 7.90 12.64 3.82
C GLY A 91 8.04 11.64 2.68
N PHE A 92 7.33 10.50 2.75
CA PHE A 92 7.33 9.52 1.67
C PHE A 92 6.34 9.91 0.57
N THR A 93 6.59 9.44 -0.64
CA THR A 93 5.67 9.59 -1.78
C THR A 93 4.79 8.35 -1.85
N VAL A 94 3.49 8.52 -1.58
CA VAL A 94 2.61 7.37 -1.31
C VAL A 94 1.29 7.51 -2.05
N LEU A 95 0.78 6.37 -2.54
CA LEU A 95 -0.58 6.22 -3.06
C LEU A 95 -1.28 5.11 -2.27
N ASN A 96 -2.60 5.15 -2.21
CA ASN A 96 -3.41 4.10 -1.60
C ASN A 96 -4.17 3.31 -2.67
N LEU A 97 -4.08 1.98 -2.65
CA LEU A 97 -4.86 1.15 -3.57
C LEU A 97 -6.32 1.16 -3.18
N SER A 98 -7.16 1.80 -4.00
CA SER A 98 -8.61 1.86 -3.79
C SER A 98 -9.21 0.47 -3.82
N GLY A 99 -10.04 0.15 -2.81
CA GLY A 99 -10.70 -1.14 -2.72
C GLY A 99 -9.79 -2.29 -2.31
N GLY A 100 -8.49 -2.07 -2.22
CA GLY A 100 -7.51 -3.03 -1.73
C GLY A 100 -7.50 -4.35 -2.47
N MET A 101 -7.09 -5.41 -1.76
CA MET A 101 -7.01 -6.75 -2.33
C MET A 101 -8.37 -7.31 -2.73
N SER A 102 -9.46 -6.86 -2.08
CA SER A 102 -10.81 -7.29 -2.48
C SER A 102 -11.12 -6.93 -3.93
N TRP A 103 -10.86 -5.69 -4.31
CA TRP A 103 -11.06 -5.25 -5.71
C TRP A 103 -10.04 -5.87 -6.67
N TRP A 104 -8.78 -6.01 -6.22
CA TRP A 104 -7.74 -6.64 -7.02
C TRP A 104 -8.12 -8.07 -7.41
N MET A 105 -8.58 -8.85 -6.43
CA MET A 105 -8.99 -10.24 -6.67
C MET A 105 -10.29 -10.34 -7.46
N HIS A 106 -11.26 -9.46 -7.19
CA HIS A 106 -12.51 -9.40 -7.93
C HIS A 106 -12.28 -9.11 -9.41
N ALA A 107 -11.29 -8.29 -9.73
CA ALA A 107 -10.91 -7.97 -11.10
C ALA A 107 -10.15 -9.12 -11.79
N GLY A 108 -9.88 -10.22 -11.08
CA GLY A 108 -9.16 -11.36 -11.62
C GLY A 108 -7.66 -11.14 -11.80
N LEU A 109 -7.10 -10.13 -11.13
CA LEU A 109 -5.68 -9.84 -11.24
C LEU A 109 -4.83 -10.85 -10.45
N PRO A 110 -3.59 -11.12 -10.89
CA PRO A 110 -2.81 -12.23 -10.33
C PRO A 110 -2.41 -11.99 -8.87
N VAL A 111 -2.42 -13.09 -8.10
CA VAL A 111 -1.92 -13.09 -6.73
C VAL A 111 -0.94 -14.25 -6.55
N LYS A 112 -0.01 -14.05 -5.65
CA LYS A 112 0.93 -15.07 -5.21
C LYS A 112 0.51 -15.53 -3.82
N LYS A 113 0.58 -16.85 -3.56
CA LYS A 113 0.27 -17.42 -2.26
C LYS A 113 1.55 -17.80 -1.53
N GLY A 114 1.47 -17.83 -0.21
CA GLY A 114 2.59 -18.18 0.66
C GLY A 114 3.17 -16.98 1.37
N ALA A 115 4.16 -17.23 2.24
CA ALA A 115 4.75 -16.21 3.10
C ALA A 115 5.81 -15.34 2.40
N SER A 116 6.31 -15.75 1.24
CA SER A 116 7.35 -15.00 0.53
C SER A 116 6.76 -14.07 -0.53
N LYS A 117 7.51 -13.04 -0.84
CA LYS A 117 7.11 -12.00 -1.80
C LYS A 117 6.69 -12.51 -3.17
#